data_f911cdea3af4245fd7cb4c1abaa2baca
#
_entry.id   f911cdea3af4245fd7cb4c1abaa2baca
#
_cell.length_a   1.000
_cell.length_b   1.000
_cell.length_c   1.000
_cell.angle_alpha   90.00
_cell.angle_beta   90.00
_cell.angle_gamma   90.00
#
_symmetry.space_group_name_H-M   'P 1'
#
loop_
_entity.id
_entity.type
_entity.pdbx_description
1 polymer ?
#
loop_
_entity_poly.entity_id
_entity_poly.type
_entity_poly.pdbx_seq_one_letter_code
_entity_poly.pdbx_strand_id
1 'polypeptide(L)'
;VELMQRLSSAYPDVKIVILSGYSDFEYLNMSIKNHVAEYLLKPTDFEDFDETFLRLKNTLDKERLQTARVSESVQRHFQIWLTSLLEGTALPQESERFLPMLTAQGIDTDNLVVAAFALDGHGGDEKTDLLELWRNIWKISSQLPAGQLRQLPFLFGGERLLILYSSESEIQMDDVTAQIRQLQEAVRTQLRAALSAGISSLCTELEMLPQAYEQANCCAKQSAFAGTESVFHFRQIQNAQPRVPLYFDTEKIEKSLLAQDYDTLRTEIDRVLLLPGTAQLDYQ
;
A
#
# COMPACT_ATOMS: atom_id res chain seq x y z
N VAL A 1 44.14 -15.82 -11.86
CA VAL A 1 43.40 -15.07 -12.90
C VAL A 1 42.04 -15.73 -13.14
N GLU A 2 42.02 -17.02 -13.48
CA GLU A 2 40.76 -17.75 -13.75
C GLU A 2 39.76 -17.71 -12.58
N LEU A 3 40.20 -17.83 -11.33
CA LEU A 3 39.36 -17.72 -10.15
C LEU A 3 38.71 -16.32 -10.02
N MET A 4 39.47 -15.25 -10.29
CA MET A 4 38.96 -13.89 -10.27
C MET A 4 37.87 -13.68 -11.31
N GLN A 5 38.06 -14.14 -12.55
CA GLN A 5 37.08 -14.04 -13.61
C GLN A 5 35.80 -14.80 -13.27
N ARG A 6 35.90 -15.99 -12.72
CA ARG A 6 34.75 -16.79 -12.28
C ARG A 6 34.01 -16.12 -11.14
N LEU A 7 34.73 -15.59 -10.14
CA LEU A 7 34.10 -14.90 -9.01
C LEU A 7 33.42 -13.60 -9.44
N SER A 8 34.07 -12.77 -10.25
CA SER A 8 33.46 -11.51 -10.72
C SER A 8 32.22 -11.73 -11.61
N SER A 9 32.23 -12.85 -12.40
CA SER A 9 31.07 -13.19 -13.23
C SER A 9 29.91 -13.81 -12.43
N ALA A 10 30.23 -14.66 -11.44
CA ALA A 10 29.22 -15.33 -10.63
C ALA A 10 28.65 -14.45 -9.51
N TYR A 11 29.43 -13.51 -9.00
CA TYR A 11 29.10 -12.67 -7.85
C TYR A 11 29.52 -11.21 -8.08
N PRO A 12 28.81 -10.46 -8.94
CA PRO A 12 29.21 -9.09 -9.33
C PRO A 12 29.22 -8.10 -8.16
N ASP A 13 28.44 -8.36 -7.11
CA ASP A 13 28.35 -7.49 -5.93
C ASP A 13 29.46 -7.73 -4.89
N VAL A 14 30.24 -8.80 -5.06
CA VAL A 14 31.32 -9.14 -4.12
C VAL A 14 32.58 -8.35 -4.47
N LYS A 15 33.12 -7.62 -3.50
CA LYS A 15 34.40 -6.92 -3.63
C LYS A 15 35.55 -7.91 -3.38
N ILE A 16 36.39 -8.08 -4.37
CA ILE A 16 37.53 -9.00 -4.31
C ILE A 16 38.78 -8.22 -3.90
N VAL A 17 39.46 -8.68 -2.86
CA VAL A 17 40.75 -8.17 -2.42
C VAL A 17 41.79 -9.28 -2.63
N ILE A 18 42.91 -8.96 -3.28
CA ILE A 18 44.00 -9.90 -3.49
C ILE A 18 45.12 -9.59 -2.52
N LEU A 19 45.62 -10.62 -1.84
CA LEU A 19 46.79 -10.56 -1.00
C LEU A 19 47.88 -11.45 -1.60
N SER A 20 48.95 -10.86 -2.16
CA SER A 20 50.00 -11.57 -2.90
C SER A 20 51.42 -11.21 -2.44
N GLY A 21 52.32 -12.17 -2.49
CA GLY A 21 53.75 -11.94 -2.29
C GLY A 21 54.52 -11.50 -3.56
N TYR A 22 53.82 -11.41 -4.69
CA TYR A 22 54.44 -11.07 -5.97
C TYR A 22 54.06 -9.64 -6.36
N SER A 23 55.07 -8.81 -6.66
CA SER A 23 54.92 -7.42 -7.11
C SER A 23 54.87 -7.29 -8.64
N ASP A 24 54.51 -8.36 -9.35
CA ASP A 24 54.60 -8.42 -10.80
C ASP A 24 53.51 -7.53 -11.44
N PHE A 25 53.95 -6.64 -12.33
CA PHE A 25 53.09 -5.64 -12.99
C PHE A 25 51.97 -6.28 -13.82
N GLU A 26 52.19 -7.51 -14.32
CA GLU A 26 51.17 -8.25 -15.07
C GLU A 26 49.97 -8.64 -14.19
N TYR A 27 50.20 -9.08 -12.95
CA TYR A 27 49.13 -9.43 -12.02
C TYR A 27 48.35 -8.20 -11.54
N LEU A 28 49.02 -7.07 -11.39
CA LEU A 28 48.37 -5.81 -11.06
C LEU A 28 47.43 -5.34 -12.19
N ASN A 29 47.91 -5.36 -13.44
CA ASN A 29 47.09 -5.01 -14.60
C ASN A 29 45.91 -5.97 -14.82
N MET A 30 46.11 -7.25 -14.56
CA MET A 30 45.00 -8.23 -14.63
C MET A 30 43.97 -8.02 -13.52
N SER A 31 44.40 -7.60 -12.35
CA SER A 31 43.48 -7.27 -11.23
C SER A 31 42.56 -6.09 -11.58
N ILE A 32 43.14 -5.05 -12.20
CA ILE A 32 42.36 -3.88 -12.67
C ILE A 32 41.35 -4.29 -13.75
N LYS A 33 41.77 -5.14 -14.71
CA LYS A 33 40.87 -5.62 -15.78
C LYS A 33 39.70 -6.49 -15.28
N ASN A 34 39.91 -7.18 -14.16
CA ASN A 34 38.89 -8.07 -13.56
C ASN A 34 38.12 -7.44 -12.41
N HIS A 35 38.12 -6.09 -12.32
CA HIS A 35 37.38 -5.34 -11.31
C HIS A 35 37.67 -5.76 -9.85
N VAL A 36 38.93 -6.14 -9.58
CA VAL A 36 39.40 -6.38 -8.21
C VAL A 36 39.39 -5.05 -7.45
N ALA A 37 38.79 -5.05 -6.27
CA ALA A 37 38.65 -3.84 -5.47
C ALA A 37 39.98 -3.31 -4.95
N GLU A 38 40.87 -4.20 -4.52
CA GLU A 38 42.21 -3.84 -4.02
C GLU A 38 43.21 -4.99 -4.18
N TYR A 39 44.50 -4.61 -4.30
CA TYR A 39 45.61 -5.54 -4.37
C TYR A 39 46.64 -5.17 -3.30
N LEU A 40 46.87 -6.06 -2.34
CA LEU A 40 47.81 -5.88 -1.24
C LEU A 40 49.03 -6.77 -1.42
N LEU A 41 50.21 -6.19 -1.24
CA LEU A 41 51.50 -6.91 -1.31
C LEU A 41 51.91 -7.41 0.08
N LYS A 42 52.37 -8.66 0.15
CA LYS A 42 52.99 -9.23 1.35
C LYS A 42 54.50 -8.86 1.41
N PRO A 43 55.04 -8.52 2.59
CA PRO A 43 54.39 -8.35 3.88
C PRO A 43 53.57 -7.07 3.92
N THR A 44 52.30 -7.14 4.38
CA THR A 44 51.41 -5.99 4.53
C THR A 44 51.44 -5.57 5.98
N ASP A 45 51.60 -4.28 6.25
CA ASP A 45 51.48 -3.72 7.58
C ASP A 45 50.02 -3.76 8.03
N PHE A 46 49.84 -3.85 9.34
CA PHE A 46 48.51 -3.95 9.92
C PHE A 46 47.68 -2.66 9.65
N GLU A 47 48.39 -1.54 9.57
CA GLU A 47 47.78 -0.22 9.28
C GLU A 47 47.26 -0.16 7.84
N ASP A 48 48.05 -0.59 6.86
CA ASP A 48 47.64 -0.65 5.43
C ASP A 48 46.47 -1.61 5.21
N PHE A 49 46.45 -2.71 5.94
CA PHE A 49 45.35 -3.68 5.89
C PHE A 49 44.08 -3.06 6.43
N ASP A 50 44.12 -2.46 7.63
CA ASP A 50 42.96 -1.83 8.27
C ASP A 50 42.42 -0.64 7.44
N GLU A 51 43.30 0.20 6.92
CA GLU A 51 42.91 1.34 6.07
C GLU A 51 42.19 0.86 4.80
N THR A 52 42.71 -0.19 4.16
CA THR A 52 42.11 -0.79 2.96
C THR A 52 40.71 -1.33 3.24
N PHE A 53 40.52 -2.07 4.33
CA PHE A 53 39.24 -2.63 4.68
C PHE A 53 38.24 -1.57 5.17
N LEU A 54 38.68 -0.54 5.86
CA LEU A 54 37.87 0.63 6.22
C LEU A 54 37.38 1.37 4.97
N ARG A 55 38.24 1.57 3.98
CA ARG A 55 37.89 2.22 2.71
C ARG A 55 36.87 1.39 1.93
N LEU A 56 37.07 0.08 1.84
CA LEU A 56 36.13 -0.84 1.20
C LEU A 56 34.79 -0.87 1.90
N LYS A 57 34.77 -0.94 3.22
CA LYS A 57 33.54 -0.86 4.01
C LYS A 57 32.78 0.43 3.71
N ASN A 58 33.45 1.59 3.75
CA ASN A 58 32.83 2.88 3.47
C ASN A 58 32.27 2.95 2.03
N THR A 59 32.94 2.33 1.07
CA THR A 59 32.48 2.25 -0.32
C THR A 59 31.22 1.39 -0.42
N LEU A 60 31.21 0.20 0.17
CA LEU A 60 30.06 -0.70 0.22
C LEU A 60 28.85 -0.05 0.92
N ASP A 61 29.09 0.64 2.04
CA ASP A 61 28.04 1.33 2.77
C ASP A 61 27.44 2.47 1.94
N LYS A 62 28.26 3.22 1.19
CA LYS A 62 27.78 4.24 0.25
C LYS A 62 26.97 3.64 -0.91
N GLU A 63 27.45 2.57 -1.53
CA GLU A 63 26.75 1.88 -2.61
C GLU A 63 25.38 1.35 -2.13
N ARG A 64 25.34 0.72 -0.96
CA ARG A 64 24.10 0.24 -0.33
C ARG A 64 23.12 1.37 -0.05
N LEU A 65 23.60 2.49 0.51
CA LEU A 65 22.77 3.66 0.77
C LEU A 65 22.23 4.29 -0.52
N GLN A 66 23.02 4.34 -1.58
CA GLN A 66 22.56 4.85 -2.88
C GLN A 66 21.51 3.94 -3.49
N THR A 67 21.74 2.62 -3.48
CA THR A 67 20.75 1.64 -3.99
C THR A 67 19.45 1.71 -3.20
N ALA A 68 19.54 1.79 -1.86
CA ALA A 68 18.38 1.92 -1.01
C ALA A 68 17.58 3.22 -1.31
N ARG A 69 18.26 4.34 -1.50
CA ARG A 69 17.62 5.64 -1.83
C ARG A 69 16.94 5.59 -3.19
N VAL A 70 17.58 4.98 -4.20
CA VAL A 70 16.96 4.81 -5.53
C VAL A 70 15.73 3.93 -5.43
N SER A 71 15.83 2.80 -4.73
CA SER A 71 14.70 1.90 -4.50
C SER A 71 13.55 2.61 -3.77
N GLU A 72 13.84 3.35 -2.70
CA GLU A 72 12.84 4.11 -1.94
C GLU A 72 12.18 5.20 -2.80
N SER A 73 12.97 5.91 -3.62
CA SER A 73 12.44 6.90 -4.55
C SER A 73 11.51 6.29 -5.58
N VAL A 74 11.90 5.16 -6.19
CA VAL A 74 11.06 4.43 -7.15
C VAL A 74 9.77 3.96 -6.50
N GLN A 75 9.85 3.39 -5.29
CA GLN A 75 8.69 2.95 -4.54
C GLN A 75 7.72 4.09 -4.22
N ARG A 76 8.26 5.26 -3.86
CA ARG A 76 7.44 6.46 -3.61
C ARG A 76 6.72 6.94 -4.86
N HIS A 77 7.41 7.00 -6.00
CA HIS A 77 6.79 7.38 -7.28
C HIS A 77 5.73 6.36 -7.72
N PHE A 78 5.98 5.08 -7.50
CA PHE A 78 4.99 4.03 -7.75
C PHE A 78 3.71 4.24 -6.92
N GLN A 79 3.83 4.60 -5.65
CA GLN A 79 2.67 4.88 -4.80
C GLN A 79 1.91 6.14 -5.23
N ILE A 80 2.62 7.19 -5.65
CA ILE A 80 2.00 8.41 -6.20
C ILE A 80 1.24 8.07 -7.48
N TRP A 81 1.85 7.33 -8.40
CA TRP A 81 1.20 6.89 -9.62
C TRP A 81 -0.04 6.03 -9.33
N LEU A 82 0.03 5.09 -8.39
CA LEU A 82 -1.10 4.25 -8.02
C LEU A 82 -2.26 5.09 -7.47
N THR A 83 -1.97 6.11 -6.69
CA THR A 83 -2.96 7.08 -6.22
C THR A 83 -3.59 7.82 -7.40
N SER A 84 -2.79 8.37 -8.31
CA SER A 84 -3.27 9.06 -9.51
C SER A 84 -4.10 8.15 -10.42
N LEU A 85 -3.73 6.87 -10.51
CA LEU A 85 -4.47 5.87 -11.27
C LEU A 85 -5.89 5.66 -10.71
N LEU A 86 -6.02 5.57 -9.40
CA LEU A 86 -7.31 5.43 -8.71
C LEU A 86 -8.14 6.71 -8.75
N GLU A 87 -7.50 7.87 -8.85
CA GLU A 87 -8.18 9.16 -9.04
C GLU A 87 -8.55 9.45 -10.51
N GLY A 88 -8.11 8.59 -11.43
CA GLY A 88 -8.31 8.80 -12.87
C GLY A 88 -7.49 9.95 -13.47
N THR A 89 -6.40 10.34 -12.79
CA THR A 89 -5.51 11.45 -13.19
C THR A 89 -4.14 10.97 -13.67
N ALA A 90 -3.89 9.66 -13.71
CA ALA A 90 -2.62 9.09 -14.14
C ALA A 90 -2.31 9.40 -15.60
N LEU A 91 -1.07 9.80 -15.86
CA LEU A 91 -0.60 10.06 -17.23
C LEU A 91 -0.25 8.74 -17.93
N PRO A 92 -0.53 8.60 -19.25
CA PRO A 92 -0.22 7.39 -20.01
C PRO A 92 1.27 6.98 -19.91
N GLN A 93 2.18 7.94 -19.97
CA GLN A 93 3.63 7.69 -19.87
C GLN A 93 4.04 7.12 -18.50
N GLU A 94 3.38 7.53 -17.45
CA GLU A 94 3.60 6.97 -16.10
C GLU A 94 3.06 5.56 -16.00
N SER A 95 1.91 5.31 -16.61
CA SER A 95 1.31 3.97 -16.65
C SER A 95 2.21 2.98 -17.40
N GLU A 96 2.76 3.33 -18.55
CA GLU A 96 3.74 2.50 -19.26
C GLU A 96 4.95 2.15 -18.40
N ARG A 97 5.41 3.07 -17.56
CA ARG A 97 6.56 2.88 -16.69
C ARG A 97 6.26 1.98 -15.48
N PHE A 98 5.11 2.18 -14.83
CA PHE A 98 4.81 1.55 -13.54
C PHE A 98 3.94 0.30 -13.63
N LEU A 99 3.24 0.09 -14.74
CA LEU A 99 2.44 -1.10 -14.96
C LEU A 99 3.26 -2.41 -14.83
N PRO A 100 4.50 -2.50 -15.38
CA PRO A 100 5.33 -3.67 -15.16
C PRO A 100 5.67 -3.93 -13.68
N MET A 101 5.73 -2.88 -12.86
CA MET A 101 5.96 -3.04 -11.42
C MET A 101 4.74 -3.61 -10.70
N LEU A 102 3.53 -3.22 -11.13
CA LEU A 102 2.29 -3.78 -10.61
C LEU A 102 2.21 -5.27 -10.94
N THR A 103 2.47 -5.64 -12.19
CA THR A 103 2.49 -7.03 -12.66
C THR A 103 3.59 -7.85 -11.97
N ALA A 104 4.77 -7.27 -11.73
CA ALA A 104 5.86 -7.93 -11.00
C ALA A 104 5.50 -8.25 -9.53
N GLN A 105 4.54 -7.53 -8.95
CA GLN A 105 3.97 -7.85 -7.63
C GLN A 105 2.87 -8.91 -7.70
N GLY A 106 2.63 -9.47 -8.88
CA GLY A 106 1.64 -10.52 -9.12
C GLY A 106 0.21 -10.01 -9.26
N ILE A 107 0.03 -8.70 -9.43
CA ILE A 107 -1.29 -8.11 -9.63
C ILE A 107 -1.64 -8.19 -11.11
N ASP A 108 -2.69 -8.93 -11.41
CA ASP A 108 -3.29 -9.02 -12.75
C ASP A 108 -4.24 -7.84 -12.94
N THR A 109 -4.07 -7.13 -14.05
CA THR A 109 -4.86 -5.92 -14.37
C THR A 109 -6.24 -6.21 -14.94
N ASP A 110 -6.46 -7.43 -15.41
CA ASP A 110 -7.71 -7.83 -16.04
C ASP A 110 -8.69 -8.50 -15.05
N ASN A 111 -8.27 -8.62 -13.79
CA ASN A 111 -9.05 -9.30 -12.75
C ASN A 111 -8.75 -8.69 -11.38
N LEU A 112 -9.32 -7.51 -11.12
CA LEU A 112 -9.05 -6.68 -9.95
C LEU A 112 -10.30 -6.42 -9.12
N VAL A 113 -10.12 -6.35 -7.81
CA VAL A 113 -11.12 -5.86 -6.85
C VAL A 113 -10.45 -4.87 -5.92
N VAL A 114 -11.07 -3.73 -5.69
CA VAL A 114 -10.61 -2.71 -4.75
C VAL A 114 -11.37 -2.87 -3.44
N ALA A 115 -10.65 -2.94 -2.32
CA ALA A 115 -11.20 -2.81 -0.99
C ALA A 115 -10.72 -1.52 -0.34
N ALA A 116 -11.66 -0.72 0.16
CA ALA A 116 -11.40 0.50 0.92
C ALA A 116 -11.79 0.30 2.38
N PHE A 117 -10.98 0.84 3.29
CA PHE A 117 -11.17 0.66 4.72
C PHE A 117 -11.49 1.97 5.44
N ALA A 118 -12.32 1.88 6.47
CA ALA A 118 -12.66 2.96 7.38
C ALA A 118 -12.44 2.51 8.83
N LEU A 119 -11.93 3.41 9.68
CA LEU A 119 -11.82 3.18 11.12
C LEU A 119 -13.16 3.49 11.78
N ASP A 120 -13.65 2.53 12.56
CA ASP A 120 -14.91 2.69 13.29
C ASP A 120 -14.66 3.40 14.63
N GLY A 121 -15.54 4.33 14.99
CA GLY A 121 -15.53 4.98 16.30
C GLY A 121 -14.43 6.02 16.56
N HIS A 122 -13.59 6.35 15.58
CA HIS A 122 -12.58 7.41 15.69
C HIS A 122 -13.13 8.73 15.17
N GLY A 123 -13.92 9.36 15.99
CA GLY A 123 -14.47 10.72 15.77
C GLY A 123 -13.79 11.73 16.68
N GLY A 124 -12.66 12.29 16.29
CA GLY A 124 -12.13 13.53 16.90
C GLY A 124 -10.87 13.42 17.74
N ASP A 125 -10.01 14.36 17.59
CA ASP A 125 -9.01 15.03 18.41
C ASP A 125 -7.53 14.59 18.39
N GLU A 126 -7.12 13.44 17.86
CA GLU A 126 -5.68 13.13 17.81
C GLU A 126 -5.20 12.74 16.39
N LYS A 127 -5.00 13.74 15.51
CA LYS A 127 -4.48 13.54 14.15
C LYS A 127 -3.13 12.81 14.09
N THR A 128 -2.32 12.93 15.11
CA THR A 128 -0.97 12.32 15.13
C THR A 128 -1.04 10.81 15.29
N ASP A 129 -1.98 10.31 16.07
CA ASP A 129 -2.14 8.87 16.30
C ASP A 129 -2.79 8.14 15.12
N LEU A 130 -3.63 8.81 14.32
CA LEU A 130 -4.31 8.19 13.18
C LEU A 130 -3.34 7.77 12.07
N LEU A 131 -2.33 8.59 11.77
CA LEU A 131 -1.33 8.24 10.74
C LEU A 131 -0.49 7.02 11.15
N GLU A 132 -0.11 6.97 12.41
CA GLU A 132 0.63 5.83 12.96
C GLU A 132 -0.25 4.57 12.97
N LEU A 133 -1.51 4.71 13.37
CA LEU A 133 -2.48 3.61 13.34
C LEU A 133 -2.64 3.04 11.93
N TRP A 134 -2.84 3.87 10.90
CA TRP A 134 -2.93 3.44 9.51
C TRP A 134 -1.65 2.75 9.02
N ARG A 135 -0.47 3.23 9.42
CA ARG A 135 0.80 2.58 9.10
C ARG A 135 0.91 1.19 9.74
N ASN A 136 0.45 1.05 10.99
CA ASN A 136 0.45 -0.24 11.67
C ASN A 136 -0.55 -1.21 11.03
N ILE A 137 -1.74 -0.75 10.64
CA ILE A 137 -2.72 -1.54 9.91
C ILE A 137 -2.15 -1.99 8.55
N TRP A 138 -1.49 -1.09 7.81
CA TRP A 138 -0.82 -1.43 6.57
C TRP A 138 0.28 -2.50 6.76
N LYS A 139 1.09 -2.40 7.81
CA LYS A 139 2.08 -3.45 8.13
C LYS A 139 1.42 -4.80 8.39
N ILE A 140 0.34 -4.82 9.17
CA ILE A 140 -0.40 -6.05 9.44
C ILE A 140 -0.95 -6.61 8.12
N SER A 141 -1.60 -5.81 7.29
CA SER A 141 -2.15 -6.27 6.01
C SER A 141 -1.08 -6.83 5.07
N SER A 142 0.12 -6.24 5.06
CA SER A 142 1.24 -6.70 4.24
C SER A 142 1.85 -8.03 4.69
N GLN A 143 1.60 -8.44 5.94
CA GLN A 143 2.12 -9.68 6.52
C GLN A 143 1.12 -10.83 6.49
N LEU A 144 -0.17 -10.54 6.26
CA LEU A 144 -1.20 -11.57 6.21
C LEU A 144 -1.07 -12.40 4.92
N PRO A 145 -1.24 -13.73 5.03
CA PRO A 145 -1.25 -14.60 3.87
C PRO A 145 -2.49 -14.34 3.02
N ALA A 146 -2.32 -14.07 1.75
CA ALA A 146 -3.42 -13.78 0.83
C ALA A 146 -4.14 -15.03 0.27
N GLY A 147 -3.71 -16.23 0.66
CA GLY A 147 -4.29 -17.48 0.18
C GLY A 147 -4.09 -17.68 -1.33
N GLN A 148 -5.18 -17.82 -2.07
CA GLN A 148 -5.15 -17.91 -3.54
C GLN A 148 -5.16 -16.55 -4.23
N LEU A 149 -5.49 -15.48 -3.48
CA LEU A 149 -5.47 -14.12 -3.99
C LEU A 149 -4.06 -13.54 -3.96
N ARG A 150 -3.80 -12.60 -4.84
CA ARG A 150 -2.70 -11.64 -4.71
C ARG A 150 -3.25 -10.38 -4.09
N GLN A 151 -2.50 -9.76 -3.20
CA GLN A 151 -2.93 -8.53 -2.55
C GLN A 151 -1.83 -7.48 -2.58
N LEU A 152 -2.22 -6.26 -2.84
CA LEU A 152 -1.34 -5.10 -2.79
C LEU A 152 -1.95 -4.05 -1.84
N PRO A 153 -1.58 -4.06 -0.56
CA PRO A 153 -1.99 -3.02 0.37
C PRO A 153 -1.15 -1.76 0.18
N PHE A 154 -1.80 -0.61 0.17
CA PHE A 154 -1.13 0.69 0.11
C PHE A 154 -1.92 1.77 0.84
N LEU A 155 -1.23 2.85 1.23
CA LEU A 155 -1.84 3.99 1.90
C LEU A 155 -2.17 5.07 0.87
N PHE A 156 -3.46 5.24 0.60
CA PHE A 156 -3.98 6.27 -0.28
C PHE A 156 -3.94 7.62 0.42
N GLY A 157 -3.24 8.59 -0.19
CA GLY A 157 -3.02 9.89 0.43
C GLY A 157 -2.28 9.86 1.78
N GLY A 158 -1.72 8.69 2.16
CA GLY A 158 -1.05 8.50 3.44
C GLY A 158 -1.98 8.29 4.64
N GLU A 159 -3.30 8.43 4.47
CA GLU A 159 -4.27 8.49 5.55
C GLU A 159 -5.37 7.41 5.49
N ARG A 160 -5.37 6.57 4.48
CA ARG A 160 -6.39 5.52 4.29
C ARG A 160 -5.79 4.28 3.67
N LEU A 161 -6.10 3.12 4.25
CA LEU A 161 -5.72 1.85 3.66
C LEU A 161 -6.64 1.51 2.49
N LEU A 162 -6.04 1.16 1.37
CA LEU A 162 -6.67 0.47 0.25
C LEU A 162 -5.91 -0.84 0.00
N ILE A 163 -6.64 -1.86 -0.46
CA ILE A 163 -6.03 -3.11 -0.91
C ILE A 163 -6.57 -3.43 -2.30
N LEU A 164 -5.67 -3.64 -3.26
CA LEU A 164 -5.99 -4.25 -4.53
C LEU A 164 -5.88 -5.76 -4.39
N TYR A 165 -6.94 -6.47 -4.69
CA TYR A 165 -6.95 -7.93 -4.79
C TYR A 165 -6.98 -8.34 -6.25
N SER A 166 -6.20 -9.36 -6.58
CA SER A 166 -6.11 -9.94 -7.91
C SER A 166 -5.98 -11.46 -7.82
N SER A 167 -6.33 -12.16 -8.89
CA SER A 167 -6.17 -13.62 -9.02
C SER A 167 -5.94 -13.99 -10.47
N GLU A 168 -5.15 -15.04 -10.72
CA GLU A 168 -4.97 -15.63 -12.04
C GLU A 168 -6.25 -16.37 -12.52
N SER A 169 -7.15 -16.69 -11.60
CA SER A 169 -8.47 -17.26 -11.84
C SER A 169 -9.56 -16.25 -11.51
N GLU A 170 -10.83 -16.61 -11.77
CA GLU A 170 -11.96 -15.75 -11.38
C GLU A 170 -11.98 -15.49 -9.88
N ILE A 171 -12.01 -14.21 -9.49
CA ILE A 171 -12.06 -13.80 -8.08
C ILE A 171 -13.42 -14.16 -7.50
N GLN A 172 -13.41 -14.97 -6.46
CA GLN A 172 -14.60 -15.21 -5.65
C GLN A 172 -14.70 -14.13 -4.56
N MET A 173 -15.82 -13.44 -4.51
CA MET A 173 -16.02 -12.34 -3.54
C MET A 173 -15.98 -12.83 -2.09
N ASP A 174 -16.32 -14.10 -1.86
CA ASP A 174 -16.23 -14.72 -0.54
C ASP A 174 -14.76 -14.84 -0.07
N ASP A 175 -13.82 -15.10 -0.98
CA ASP A 175 -12.39 -15.15 -0.66
C ASP A 175 -11.88 -13.75 -0.27
N VAL A 176 -12.29 -12.72 -1.00
CA VAL A 176 -11.96 -11.31 -0.65
C VAL A 176 -12.53 -10.97 0.72
N THR A 177 -13.78 -11.33 0.98
CA THR A 177 -14.44 -11.10 2.27
C THR A 177 -13.72 -11.83 3.40
N ALA A 178 -13.30 -13.08 3.19
CA ALA A 178 -12.54 -13.86 4.17
C ALA A 178 -11.19 -13.18 4.50
N GLN A 179 -10.48 -12.67 3.50
CA GLN A 179 -9.23 -11.91 3.71
C GLN A 179 -9.45 -10.65 4.52
N ILE A 180 -10.51 -9.90 4.21
CA ILE A 180 -10.88 -8.69 4.97
C ILE A 180 -11.21 -9.05 6.43
N ARG A 181 -11.96 -10.13 6.67
CA ARG A 181 -12.27 -10.60 8.02
C ARG A 181 -11.02 -10.99 8.81
N GLN A 182 -10.05 -11.64 8.17
CA GLN A 182 -8.75 -11.94 8.81
C GLN A 182 -8.01 -10.66 9.19
N LEU A 183 -8.03 -9.63 8.34
CA LEU A 183 -7.42 -8.33 8.65
C LEU A 183 -8.15 -7.65 9.81
N GLN A 184 -9.48 -7.63 9.83
CA GLN A 184 -10.29 -7.07 10.91
C GLN A 184 -9.94 -7.74 12.26
N GLU A 185 -9.87 -9.08 12.28
CA GLU A 185 -9.51 -9.83 13.49
C GLU A 185 -8.09 -9.52 13.98
N ALA A 186 -7.13 -9.44 13.05
CA ALA A 186 -5.74 -9.11 13.39
C ALA A 186 -5.61 -7.68 13.94
N VAL A 187 -6.30 -6.72 13.33
CA VAL A 187 -6.30 -5.32 13.77
C VAL A 187 -6.98 -5.18 15.13
N ARG A 188 -8.10 -5.84 15.33
CA ARG A 188 -8.81 -5.85 16.62
C ARG A 188 -7.93 -6.41 17.74
N THR A 189 -7.23 -7.52 17.46
CA THR A 189 -6.41 -8.21 18.45
C THR A 189 -5.13 -7.43 18.78
N GLN A 190 -4.45 -6.89 17.77
CA GLN A 190 -3.14 -6.28 17.95
C GLN A 190 -3.22 -4.79 18.28
N LEU A 191 -4.19 -4.06 17.69
CA LEU A 191 -4.29 -2.60 17.82
C LEU A 191 -5.52 -2.14 18.61
N ARG A 192 -6.43 -3.05 18.97
CA ARG A 192 -7.71 -2.74 19.63
C ARG A 192 -8.54 -1.71 18.87
N ALA A 193 -8.44 -1.73 17.55
CA ALA A 193 -9.17 -0.87 16.64
C ALA A 193 -10.15 -1.71 15.81
N ALA A 194 -11.28 -1.13 15.44
CA ALA A 194 -12.27 -1.74 14.59
C ALA A 194 -12.18 -1.13 13.18
N LEU A 195 -12.26 -1.99 12.16
CA LEU A 195 -12.21 -1.62 10.75
C LEU A 195 -13.48 -2.06 10.05
N SER A 196 -14.10 -1.15 9.32
CA SER A 196 -15.11 -1.50 8.31
C SER A 196 -14.52 -1.44 6.92
N ALA A 197 -15.10 -2.18 5.99
CA ALA A 197 -14.59 -2.28 4.62
C ALA A 197 -15.70 -2.16 3.59
N GLY A 198 -15.36 -1.53 2.47
CA GLY A 198 -16.18 -1.50 1.26
C GLY A 198 -15.43 -2.20 0.12
N ILE A 199 -16.14 -3.01 -0.65
CA ILE A 199 -15.61 -3.82 -1.74
C ILE A 199 -16.27 -3.38 -3.04
N SER A 200 -15.47 -3.10 -4.08
CA SER A 200 -15.92 -2.77 -5.42
C SER A 200 -16.55 -3.96 -6.16
N SER A 201 -17.12 -3.71 -7.31
CA SER A 201 -17.34 -4.73 -8.32
C SER A 201 -16.00 -5.20 -8.90
N LEU A 202 -16.01 -6.35 -9.58
CA LEU A 202 -14.89 -6.84 -10.36
C LEU A 202 -14.54 -5.82 -11.46
N CYS A 203 -13.26 -5.51 -11.58
CA CYS A 203 -12.68 -4.63 -12.55
C CYS A 203 -11.88 -5.48 -13.55
N THR A 204 -12.26 -5.42 -14.82
CA THR A 204 -11.67 -6.23 -15.90
C THR A 204 -10.72 -5.42 -16.79
N GLU A 205 -10.61 -4.13 -16.55
CA GLU A 205 -9.77 -3.22 -17.29
C GLU A 205 -9.19 -2.17 -16.33
N LEU A 206 -7.95 -1.77 -16.55
CA LEU A 206 -7.25 -0.82 -15.68
C LEU A 206 -7.96 0.54 -15.61
N GLU A 207 -8.60 0.94 -16.71
CA GLU A 207 -9.35 2.18 -16.85
C GLU A 207 -10.58 2.23 -15.94
N MET A 208 -11.06 1.09 -15.48
CA MET A 208 -12.19 0.98 -14.53
C MET A 208 -11.77 1.19 -13.07
N LEU A 209 -10.48 1.23 -12.77
CA LEU A 209 -9.98 1.37 -11.39
C LEU A 209 -10.51 2.61 -10.66
N PRO A 210 -10.60 3.80 -11.28
CA PRO A 210 -11.20 4.96 -10.61
C PRO A 210 -12.64 4.71 -10.17
N GLN A 211 -13.43 4.07 -11.03
CA GLN A 211 -14.81 3.72 -10.70
C GLN A 211 -14.87 2.66 -9.59
N ALA A 212 -14.00 1.64 -9.64
CA ALA A 212 -13.91 0.62 -8.62
C ALA A 212 -13.51 1.22 -7.25
N TYR A 213 -12.58 2.18 -7.23
CA TYR A 213 -12.23 2.92 -6.04
C TYR A 213 -13.41 3.70 -5.46
N GLU A 214 -14.14 4.44 -6.28
CA GLU A 214 -15.33 5.17 -5.83
C GLU A 214 -16.42 4.24 -5.28
N GLN A 215 -16.63 3.09 -5.91
CA GLN A 215 -17.55 2.05 -5.43
C GLN A 215 -17.15 1.55 -4.03
N ALA A 216 -15.88 1.16 -3.86
CA ALA A 216 -15.35 0.67 -2.59
C ALA A 216 -15.43 1.75 -1.50
N ASN A 217 -15.07 2.99 -1.83
CA ASN A 217 -15.11 4.13 -0.92
C ASN A 217 -16.55 4.47 -0.49
N CYS A 218 -17.50 4.42 -1.42
CA CYS A 218 -18.93 4.60 -1.11
C CYS A 218 -19.42 3.52 -0.13
N CYS A 219 -19.04 2.26 -0.37
CA CYS A 219 -19.37 1.14 0.51
C CYS A 219 -18.75 1.30 1.90
N ALA A 220 -17.48 1.68 1.98
CA ALA A 220 -16.79 1.88 3.25
C ALA A 220 -17.42 3.01 4.08
N LYS A 221 -17.91 4.08 3.45
CA LYS A 221 -18.62 5.17 4.15
C LYS A 221 -19.96 4.74 4.73
N GLN A 222 -20.59 3.71 4.19
CA GLN A 222 -21.86 3.20 4.72
C GLN A 222 -21.72 2.49 6.07
N SER A 223 -20.51 2.06 6.41
CA SER A 223 -20.22 1.45 7.71
C SER A 223 -20.58 2.34 8.89
N ALA A 224 -20.50 3.66 8.73
CA ALA A 224 -20.92 4.62 9.75
C ALA A 224 -22.37 4.45 10.22
N PHE A 225 -23.22 3.81 9.39
CA PHE A 225 -24.64 3.60 9.67
C PHE A 225 -24.99 2.15 10.02
N ALA A 226 -24.09 1.21 9.81
CA ALA A 226 -24.39 -0.23 9.90
C ALA A 226 -23.74 -0.95 11.09
N GLY A 227 -22.99 -0.23 11.91
CA GLY A 227 -22.26 -0.78 13.05
C GLY A 227 -20.79 -1.09 12.72
N THR A 228 -20.06 -1.47 13.75
CA THR A 228 -18.61 -1.72 13.66
C THR A 228 -18.27 -3.00 12.89
N GLU A 229 -17.10 -3.01 12.26
CA GLU A 229 -16.56 -4.16 11.52
C GLU A 229 -17.45 -4.65 10.37
N SER A 230 -18.21 -3.73 9.77
CA SER A 230 -19.08 -4.03 8.63
C SER A 230 -18.28 -4.25 7.34
N VAL A 231 -18.76 -5.15 6.47
CA VAL A 231 -18.21 -5.36 5.12
C VAL A 231 -19.34 -5.21 4.12
N PHE A 232 -19.22 -4.25 3.21
CA PHE A 232 -20.21 -3.97 2.19
C PHE A 232 -19.66 -4.25 0.79
N HIS A 233 -20.47 -4.95 -0.01
CA HIS A 233 -20.19 -5.17 -1.43
C HIS A 233 -21.02 -4.19 -2.25
N PHE A 234 -20.41 -3.57 -3.24
CA PHE A 234 -21.10 -2.60 -4.11
C PHE A 234 -22.31 -3.20 -4.83
N ARG A 235 -22.22 -4.49 -5.27
CA ARG A 235 -23.36 -5.20 -5.87
C ARG A 235 -24.57 -5.30 -4.94
N GLN A 236 -24.36 -5.42 -3.65
CA GLN A 236 -25.46 -5.50 -2.67
C GLN A 236 -26.16 -4.12 -2.54
N ILE A 237 -25.41 -3.05 -2.66
CA ILE A 237 -25.94 -1.69 -2.59
C ILE A 237 -26.72 -1.32 -3.86
N GLN A 238 -26.27 -1.74 -5.02
CA GLN A 238 -27.01 -1.54 -6.28
C GLN A 238 -28.35 -2.23 -6.30
N ASN A 239 -28.46 -3.42 -5.68
CA ASN A 239 -29.68 -4.20 -5.60
C ASN A 239 -30.61 -3.75 -4.46
N ALA A 240 -30.10 -2.97 -3.50
CA ALA A 240 -30.92 -2.29 -2.54
C ALA A 240 -31.74 -1.20 -3.26
N GLN A 241 -33.06 -1.20 -3.08
CA GLN A 241 -33.93 -0.19 -3.68
C GLN A 241 -33.33 1.20 -3.48
N PRO A 242 -33.48 2.13 -4.45
CA PRO A 242 -32.91 3.46 -4.33
C PRO A 242 -33.40 4.05 -3.00
N ARG A 243 -32.47 4.16 -2.05
CA ARG A 243 -32.72 4.90 -0.82
C ARG A 243 -33.04 6.30 -1.27
N VAL A 244 -34.20 6.78 -0.87
CA VAL A 244 -34.58 8.18 -1.08
C VAL A 244 -33.36 9.03 -0.71
N PRO A 245 -32.81 9.86 -1.64
CA PRO A 245 -31.65 10.67 -1.30
C PRO A 245 -32.01 11.46 -0.06
N LEU A 246 -31.19 11.33 0.99
CA LEU A 246 -31.31 12.11 2.21
C LEU A 246 -31.16 13.58 1.83
N TYR A 247 -32.24 14.23 1.53
CA TYR A 247 -32.26 15.63 1.15
C TYR A 247 -32.24 16.45 2.45
N PHE A 248 -31.04 16.82 2.86
CA PHE A 248 -30.84 17.81 3.90
C PHE A 248 -31.10 19.20 3.29
N ASP A 249 -32.03 19.93 3.85
CA ASP A 249 -32.14 21.34 3.59
C ASP A 249 -31.00 22.06 4.32
N THR A 250 -29.82 22.10 3.63
CA THR A 250 -28.60 22.68 4.19
C THR A 250 -28.78 24.12 4.60
N GLU A 251 -29.59 24.91 3.87
CA GLU A 251 -29.85 26.30 4.19
C GLU A 251 -30.68 26.43 5.49
N LYS A 252 -31.64 25.54 5.69
CA LYS A 252 -32.45 25.52 6.89
C LYS A 252 -31.66 25.05 8.12
N ILE A 253 -30.78 24.03 7.93
CA ILE A 253 -29.87 23.57 8.98
C ILE A 253 -28.90 24.68 9.37
N GLU A 254 -28.31 25.36 8.41
CA GLU A 254 -27.36 26.46 8.65
C GLU A 254 -28.04 27.62 9.40
N LYS A 255 -29.23 28.03 8.97
CA LYS A 255 -30.01 29.06 9.67
C LYS A 255 -30.37 28.66 11.09
N SER A 256 -30.79 27.40 11.32
CA SER A 256 -31.13 26.91 12.66
C SER A 256 -29.90 26.83 13.57
N LEU A 257 -28.74 26.45 13.04
CA LEU A 257 -27.46 26.45 13.77
C LEU A 257 -27.05 27.88 14.17
N LEU A 258 -27.13 28.83 13.23
CA LEU A 258 -26.79 30.23 13.50
C LEU A 258 -27.77 30.89 14.50
N ALA A 259 -29.04 30.50 14.46
CA ALA A 259 -30.08 30.99 15.39
C ALA A 259 -30.09 30.23 16.73
N GLN A 260 -29.25 29.19 16.92
CA GLN A 260 -29.24 28.29 18.07
C GLN A 260 -30.63 27.63 18.32
N ASP A 261 -31.42 27.44 17.26
CA ASP A 261 -32.72 26.79 17.30
C ASP A 261 -32.55 25.27 17.19
N TYR A 262 -32.28 24.65 18.32
CA TYR A 262 -32.05 23.21 18.42
C TYR A 262 -33.29 22.37 18.19
N ASP A 263 -34.48 22.91 18.39
CA ASP A 263 -35.75 22.20 18.18
C ASP A 263 -36.05 22.04 16.69
N THR A 264 -35.82 23.09 15.91
CA THR A 264 -35.94 23.03 14.45
C THR A 264 -34.85 22.14 13.86
N LEU A 265 -33.60 22.23 14.36
CA LEU A 265 -32.50 21.37 13.94
C LEU A 265 -32.83 19.90 14.19
N ARG A 266 -33.30 19.55 15.37
CA ARG A 266 -33.72 18.20 15.75
C ARG A 266 -34.82 17.67 14.84
N THR A 267 -35.85 18.51 14.60
CA THR A 267 -36.97 18.15 13.73
C THR A 267 -36.52 17.85 12.31
N GLU A 268 -35.58 18.62 11.73
CA GLU A 268 -35.04 18.36 10.39
C GLU A 268 -34.17 17.10 10.35
N ILE A 269 -33.36 16.84 11.38
CA ILE A 269 -32.60 15.62 11.52
C ILE A 269 -33.51 14.41 11.66
N ASP A 270 -34.53 14.48 12.54
CA ASP A 270 -35.51 13.41 12.75
C ASP A 270 -36.32 13.15 11.47
N ARG A 271 -36.68 14.19 10.73
CA ARG A 271 -37.38 14.07 9.44
C ARG A 271 -36.56 13.24 8.44
N VAL A 272 -35.26 13.44 8.41
CA VAL A 272 -34.37 12.74 7.49
C VAL A 272 -34.06 11.31 7.97
N LEU A 273 -33.90 11.12 9.28
CA LEU A 273 -33.61 9.81 9.88
C LEU A 273 -34.82 8.89 9.96
N LEU A 274 -36.06 9.47 10.08
CA LEU A 274 -37.33 8.74 10.22
C LEU A 274 -38.04 8.52 8.89
N LEU A 275 -37.46 8.83 7.73
CA LEU A 275 -38.03 8.49 6.45
C LEU A 275 -38.29 6.98 6.35
N PRO A 276 -39.51 6.53 5.89
CA PRO A 276 -39.80 5.12 5.72
C PRO A 276 -38.87 4.50 4.69
N GLY A 277 -37.88 3.79 5.13
CA GLY A 277 -36.77 3.20 4.37
C GLY A 277 -35.49 3.13 5.17
N THR A 278 -35.35 3.92 6.24
CA THR A 278 -34.25 3.80 7.20
C THR A 278 -34.57 2.81 8.33
N ALA A 279 -35.83 2.45 8.53
CA ALA A 279 -36.30 1.61 9.63
C ALA A 279 -36.27 0.09 9.36
N GLN A 280 -35.78 -0.38 8.21
CA GLN A 280 -35.59 -1.81 7.91
C GLN A 280 -34.13 -2.13 7.68
N LEU A 281 -33.30 -1.85 8.67
CA LEU A 281 -32.06 -2.56 8.90
C LEU A 281 -32.34 -3.58 10.01
N ASP A 282 -33.10 -4.62 9.68
CA ASP A 282 -33.18 -5.81 10.52
C ASP A 282 -31.79 -6.49 10.45
N TYR A 283 -31.13 -6.44 11.59
CA TYR A 283 -29.89 -7.15 11.86
C TYR A 283 -30.21 -8.65 11.92
N GLN A 284 -29.80 -9.40 10.89
CA GLN A 284 -29.55 -10.82 10.97
C GLN A 284 -28.07 -11.11 10.74
#